data_33ecc5a09889ae450a8a2b44259865cb
#
_entry.id   33ecc5a09889ae450a8a2b44259865cb
#
_cell.length_a   1.000
_cell.length_b   1.000
_cell.length_c   1.000
_cell.angle_alpha   90.00
_cell.angle_beta   90.00
_cell.angle_gamma   90.00
#
_symmetry.space_group_name_H-M   'P 1'
#
loop_
_entity.id
_entity.type
_entity.pdbx_description
1 polymer ?
#
loop_
_entity_poly.entity_id
_entity_poly.type
_entity_poly.pdbx_seq_one_letter_code
_entity_poly.pdbx_strand_id
1 'polypeptide(L)'
;VIVSNLPRAVGVTRRAVRKLDPVPEVLELDVTDADQLAALPQQLRDLGVEKLDGVVHAIAFANPKTALGGKFLETEWDDVSVAVHTSTYSYVSLMTALVDILAEHASVVGLTFDATVSWPFYDWMGVAKAGLESANRYLARYLGPKGVRCNLVSAGPLDTMAKTAIPGADAFNDVWGERAPLGWDTKDTTPAAKGIVALLSDWFPAT
;
A
#
# COMPACT_ATOMS: atom_id res chain seq x y z
N VAL A 1 4.73 -4.53 -16.18
CA VAL A 1 4.69 -4.21 -14.74
C VAL A 1 6.01 -3.58 -14.33
N ILE A 2 5.95 -2.53 -13.52
CA ILE A 2 7.10 -1.89 -12.89
C ILE A 2 6.90 -1.97 -11.37
N VAL A 3 7.96 -2.27 -10.65
CA VAL A 3 7.96 -2.36 -9.18
C VAL A 3 8.89 -1.28 -8.64
N SER A 4 8.54 -0.65 -7.53
CA SER A 4 9.42 0.31 -6.86
C SER A 4 9.66 -0.07 -5.41
N ASN A 5 10.79 0.36 -4.88
CA ASN A 5 11.07 0.27 -3.44
C ASN A 5 12.10 1.35 -3.06
N LEU A 6 12.20 1.58 -1.75
CA LEU A 6 13.22 2.46 -1.17
C LEU A 6 14.62 2.10 -1.70
N PRO A 7 15.52 3.07 -1.94
CA PRO A 7 16.88 2.82 -2.43
C PRO A 7 17.61 1.72 -1.65
N ARG A 8 17.52 1.76 -0.31
CA ARG A 8 18.14 0.75 0.58
C ARG A 8 17.55 -0.67 0.43
N ALA A 9 16.34 -0.81 -0.11
CA ALA A 9 15.60 -2.08 -0.22
C ALA A 9 15.50 -2.61 -1.67
N VAL A 10 15.87 -1.82 -2.67
CA VAL A 10 15.82 -2.17 -4.10
C VAL A 10 16.55 -3.49 -4.41
N GLY A 11 17.69 -3.73 -3.77
CA GLY A 11 18.43 -4.98 -3.97
C GLY A 11 17.65 -6.24 -3.57
N VAL A 12 16.81 -6.16 -2.52
CA VAL A 12 15.93 -7.25 -2.11
C VAL A 12 14.81 -7.44 -3.13
N THR A 13 14.20 -6.34 -3.58
CA THR A 13 13.15 -6.36 -4.59
C THR A 13 13.64 -6.96 -5.90
N ARG A 14 14.80 -6.52 -6.41
CA ARG A 14 15.41 -7.07 -7.63
C ARG A 14 15.64 -8.58 -7.53
N ARG A 15 16.03 -9.10 -6.36
CA ARG A 15 16.18 -10.56 -6.16
C ARG A 15 14.82 -11.27 -6.17
N ALA A 16 13.81 -10.69 -5.56
CA ALA A 16 12.48 -11.29 -5.48
C ALA A 16 11.82 -11.43 -6.86
N VAL A 17 11.89 -10.37 -7.67
CA VAL A 17 11.23 -10.32 -8.98
C VAL A 17 11.93 -11.14 -10.07
N ARG A 18 13.18 -11.58 -9.87
CA ARG A 18 13.92 -12.44 -10.84
C ARG A 18 13.22 -13.76 -11.18
N LYS A 19 12.26 -14.18 -10.35
CA LYS A 19 11.50 -15.42 -10.53
C LYS A 19 10.27 -15.23 -11.43
N LEU A 20 9.96 -13.98 -11.78
CA LEU A 20 8.80 -13.64 -12.59
C LEU A 20 9.17 -13.65 -14.08
N ASP A 21 8.20 -13.95 -14.92
CA ASP A 21 8.32 -13.90 -16.38
C ASP A 21 7.13 -13.13 -16.95
N PRO A 22 7.34 -12.01 -17.65
CA PRO A 22 8.63 -11.30 -17.76
C PRO A 22 9.09 -10.71 -16.44
N VAL A 23 10.42 -10.57 -16.28
CA VAL A 23 11.00 -9.91 -15.11
C VAL A 23 10.65 -8.41 -15.14
N PRO A 24 9.96 -7.86 -14.14
CA PRO A 24 9.63 -6.45 -14.11
C PRO A 24 10.85 -5.55 -13.85
N GLU A 25 10.82 -4.35 -14.40
CA GLU A 25 11.76 -3.29 -14.03
C GLU A 25 11.56 -2.87 -12.57
N VAL A 26 12.67 -2.51 -11.91
CA VAL A 26 12.66 -2.09 -10.51
C VAL A 26 13.26 -0.69 -10.38
N LEU A 27 12.39 0.26 -10.03
CA LEU A 27 12.76 1.66 -9.76
C LEU A 27 13.09 1.89 -8.29
N GLU A 28 13.97 2.85 -8.05
CA GLU A 28 14.20 3.41 -6.73
C GLU A 28 13.18 4.51 -6.47
N LEU A 29 12.43 4.41 -5.39
CA LEU A 29 11.43 5.40 -5.02
C LEU A 29 11.26 5.44 -3.50
N ASP A 30 11.59 6.57 -2.91
CA ASP A 30 11.13 6.96 -1.58
C ASP A 30 9.92 7.88 -1.74
N VAL A 31 8.75 7.41 -1.36
CA VAL A 31 7.49 8.18 -1.47
C VAL A 31 7.41 9.35 -0.49
N THR A 32 8.38 9.50 0.39
CA THR A 32 8.51 10.65 1.29
C THR A 32 9.46 11.71 0.74
N ASP A 33 10.14 11.42 -0.37
CA ASP A 33 11.05 12.33 -1.07
C ASP A 33 10.30 13.01 -2.23
N ALA A 34 10.12 14.31 -2.12
CA ALA A 34 9.39 15.11 -3.10
C ALA A 34 10.09 15.16 -4.47
N ASP A 35 11.41 15.17 -4.50
CA ASP A 35 12.18 15.22 -5.75
C ASP A 35 12.08 13.89 -6.50
N GLN A 36 12.11 12.76 -5.79
CA GLN A 36 11.91 11.45 -6.40
C GLN A 36 10.50 11.29 -6.94
N LEU A 37 9.48 11.77 -6.21
CA LEU A 37 8.10 11.78 -6.70
C LEU A 37 7.96 12.66 -7.95
N ALA A 38 8.58 13.84 -7.98
CA ALA A 38 8.53 14.74 -9.13
C ALA A 38 9.24 14.15 -10.36
N ALA A 39 10.31 13.38 -10.17
CA ALA A 39 11.05 12.72 -11.25
C ALA A 39 10.35 11.46 -11.78
N LEU A 40 9.46 10.82 -11.01
CA LEU A 40 8.87 9.53 -11.32
C LEU A 40 8.17 9.47 -12.68
N PRO A 41 7.33 10.46 -13.10
CA PRO A 41 6.69 10.41 -14.42
C PRO A 41 7.68 10.36 -15.58
N GLN A 42 8.81 11.08 -15.46
CA GLN A 42 9.84 11.06 -16.49
C GLN A 42 10.59 9.72 -16.51
N GLN A 43 10.95 9.18 -15.35
CA GLN A 43 11.56 7.85 -15.26
C GLN A 43 10.67 6.76 -15.91
N LEU A 44 9.35 6.83 -15.74
CA LEU A 44 8.43 5.90 -16.38
C LEU A 44 8.41 6.06 -17.90
N ARG A 45 8.42 7.30 -18.42
CA ARG A 45 8.51 7.56 -19.86
C ARG A 45 9.83 7.05 -20.46
N ASP A 46 10.94 7.20 -19.75
CA ASP A 46 12.25 6.70 -20.16
C ASP A 46 12.27 5.16 -20.29
N LEU A 47 11.38 4.48 -19.57
CA LEU A 47 11.10 3.04 -19.70
C LEU A 47 10.05 2.71 -20.76
N GLY A 48 9.59 3.69 -21.53
CA GLY A 48 8.58 3.50 -22.58
C GLY A 48 7.13 3.44 -22.07
N VAL A 49 6.88 3.88 -20.83
CA VAL A 49 5.53 3.92 -20.25
C VAL A 49 4.94 5.31 -20.40
N GLU A 50 4.08 5.48 -21.38
CA GLU A 50 3.38 6.74 -21.66
C GLU A 50 2.13 6.90 -20.78
N LYS A 51 1.45 5.80 -20.47
CA LYS A 51 0.23 5.76 -19.65
C LYS A 51 0.26 4.60 -18.69
N LEU A 52 -0.38 4.79 -17.53
CA LEU A 52 -0.54 3.78 -16.48
C LEU A 52 -2.01 3.35 -16.42
N ASP A 53 -2.29 2.08 -16.68
CA ASP A 53 -3.62 1.48 -16.54
C ASP A 53 -3.95 1.16 -15.08
N GLY A 54 -2.93 0.97 -14.25
CA GLY A 54 -3.11 0.64 -12.85
C GLY A 54 -1.95 1.04 -11.94
N VAL A 55 -2.26 1.37 -10.70
CA VAL A 55 -1.29 1.67 -9.65
C VAL A 55 -1.64 0.89 -8.39
N VAL A 56 -0.66 0.20 -7.81
CA VAL A 56 -0.81 -0.46 -6.51
C VAL A 56 0.06 0.25 -5.47
N HIS A 57 -0.59 0.79 -4.45
CA HIS A 57 0.08 1.35 -3.28
C HIS A 57 0.12 0.32 -2.15
N ALA A 58 1.24 -0.37 -2.03
CA ALA A 58 1.49 -1.38 -1.00
C ALA A 58 2.57 -0.89 -0.02
N ILE A 59 2.42 0.33 0.49
CA ILE A 59 3.42 1.02 1.30
C ILE A 59 2.83 1.34 2.66
N ALA A 60 3.59 1.04 3.72
CA ALA A 60 3.28 1.48 5.08
C ALA A 60 4.56 1.43 5.92
N PHE A 61 4.68 2.34 6.86
CA PHE A 61 5.72 2.32 7.86
C PHE A 61 5.25 3.07 9.13
N ALA A 62 5.51 2.49 10.27
CA ALA A 62 5.52 3.15 11.58
C ALA A 62 6.71 2.59 12.37
N ASN A 63 7.35 3.41 13.19
CA ASN A 63 8.49 2.97 13.98
C ASN A 63 8.05 1.87 14.98
N PRO A 64 8.50 0.62 14.82
CA PRO A 64 8.02 -0.47 15.68
C PRO A 64 8.46 -0.34 17.15
N LYS A 65 9.43 0.51 17.44
CA LYS A 65 9.92 0.72 18.81
C LYS A 65 9.14 1.77 19.57
N THR A 66 8.48 2.69 18.88
CA THR A 66 7.88 3.89 19.49
C THR A 66 6.42 4.10 19.09
N ALA A 67 6.00 3.68 17.90
CA ALA A 67 4.66 3.96 17.35
C ALA A 67 3.77 2.72 17.21
N LEU A 68 4.24 1.55 17.67
CA LEU A 68 3.55 0.27 17.70
C LEU A 68 3.79 -0.44 19.04
N GLY A 69 3.10 -1.55 19.28
CA GLY A 69 3.37 -2.42 20.43
C GLY A 69 2.79 -1.94 21.75
N GLY A 70 1.69 -1.18 21.73
CA GLY A 70 1.01 -0.68 22.92
C GLY A 70 1.56 0.67 23.42
N LYS A 71 2.25 1.41 22.57
CA LYS A 71 2.91 2.68 22.92
C LYS A 71 2.14 3.93 22.44
N PHE A 72 0.86 3.79 22.18
CA PHE A 72 0.03 4.83 21.56
C PHE A 72 0.14 6.21 22.25
N LEU A 73 0.14 6.25 23.57
CA LEU A 73 0.20 7.49 24.36
C LEU A 73 1.63 8.02 24.58
N GLU A 74 2.64 7.22 24.27
CA GLU A 74 4.05 7.56 24.50
C GLU A 74 4.75 8.02 23.20
N THR A 75 4.08 7.91 22.06
CA THR A 75 4.67 8.20 20.75
C THR A 75 4.86 9.70 20.56
N GLU A 76 6.07 10.11 20.29
CA GLU A 76 6.40 11.50 19.97
C GLU A 76 5.91 11.89 18.55
N TRP A 77 5.66 13.18 18.36
CA TRP A 77 5.13 13.70 17.09
C TRP A 77 5.96 13.33 15.87
N ASP A 78 7.27 13.30 15.98
CA ASP A 78 8.16 12.95 14.87
C ASP A 78 7.85 11.54 14.33
N ASP A 79 7.67 10.55 15.20
CA ASP A 79 7.31 9.19 14.82
C ASP A 79 5.85 9.10 14.30
N VAL A 80 4.94 9.88 14.87
CA VAL A 80 3.56 10.01 14.35
C VAL A 80 3.57 10.58 12.94
N SER A 81 4.32 11.65 12.71
CA SER A 81 4.41 12.31 11.42
C SER A 81 4.97 11.38 10.35
N VAL A 82 5.99 10.59 10.67
CA VAL A 82 6.56 9.56 9.79
C VAL A 82 5.51 8.49 9.45
N ALA A 83 4.77 8.00 10.44
CA ALA A 83 3.74 6.98 10.22
C ALA A 83 2.64 7.49 9.29
N VAL A 84 2.12 8.69 9.53
CA VAL A 84 1.07 9.32 8.72
C VAL A 84 1.60 9.69 7.32
N HIS A 85 2.79 10.27 7.23
CA HIS A 85 3.38 10.63 5.94
C HIS A 85 3.57 9.39 5.06
N THR A 86 4.20 8.34 5.59
CA THR A 86 4.54 7.15 4.80
C THR A 86 3.31 6.27 4.52
N SER A 87 2.36 6.15 5.45
CA SER A 87 1.29 5.17 5.34
C SER A 87 -0.05 5.74 4.86
N THR A 88 -0.20 7.08 4.88
CA THR A 88 -1.43 7.76 4.46
C THR A 88 -1.15 8.75 3.33
N TYR A 89 -0.34 9.78 3.61
CA TYR A 89 -0.14 10.90 2.68
C TYR A 89 0.60 10.45 1.41
N SER A 90 1.50 9.49 1.50
CA SER A 90 2.21 8.94 0.34
C SER A 90 1.27 8.40 -0.75
N TYR A 91 0.09 7.91 -0.38
CA TYR A 91 -0.92 7.48 -1.34
C TYR A 91 -1.44 8.66 -2.17
N VAL A 92 -1.68 9.80 -1.52
CA VAL A 92 -2.13 11.02 -2.19
C VAL A 92 -1.01 11.64 -3.02
N SER A 93 0.19 11.80 -2.45
CA SER A 93 1.34 12.40 -3.14
C SER A 93 1.78 11.60 -4.36
N LEU A 94 1.75 10.26 -4.28
CA LEU A 94 2.01 9.38 -5.42
C LEU A 94 0.98 9.60 -6.53
N MET A 95 -0.31 9.68 -6.20
CA MET A 95 -1.34 9.96 -7.20
C MET A 95 -1.22 11.36 -7.78
N THR A 96 -0.85 12.34 -6.98
CA THR A 96 -0.57 13.70 -7.47
C THR A 96 0.58 13.70 -8.50
N ALA A 97 1.64 12.95 -8.24
CA ALA A 97 2.77 12.83 -9.17
C ALA A 97 2.39 12.10 -10.49
N LEU A 98 1.48 11.15 -10.43
CA LEU A 98 1.14 10.27 -11.57
C LEU A 98 -0.10 10.69 -12.35
N VAL A 99 -0.89 11.65 -11.87
CA VAL A 99 -2.23 11.96 -12.38
C VAL A 99 -2.27 12.26 -13.90
N ASP A 100 -1.23 12.88 -14.44
CA ASP A 100 -1.16 13.27 -15.86
C ASP A 100 -0.80 12.10 -16.79
N ILE A 101 -0.27 11.02 -16.23
CA ILE A 101 0.08 9.80 -16.97
C ILE A 101 -0.84 8.62 -16.66
N LEU A 102 -1.90 8.81 -15.85
CA LEU A 102 -2.94 7.80 -15.73
C LEU A 102 -3.70 7.68 -17.06
N ALA A 103 -4.00 6.45 -17.44
CA ALA A 103 -4.88 6.18 -18.59
C ALA A 103 -6.34 6.53 -18.23
N GLU A 104 -7.16 6.77 -19.25
CA GLU A 104 -8.60 6.76 -19.09
C GLU A 104 -9.04 5.39 -18.55
N HIS A 105 -9.89 5.37 -17.54
CA HIS A 105 -10.32 4.15 -16.83
C HIS A 105 -9.22 3.41 -16.03
N ALA A 106 -8.12 4.09 -15.70
CA ALA A 106 -7.12 3.53 -14.81
C ALA A 106 -7.70 3.14 -13.44
N SER A 107 -7.07 2.17 -12.80
CA SER A 107 -7.47 1.72 -11.47
C SER A 107 -6.33 1.87 -10.46
N VAL A 108 -6.63 2.45 -9.33
CA VAL A 108 -5.71 2.62 -8.20
C VAL A 108 -6.16 1.73 -7.06
N VAL A 109 -5.27 0.90 -6.56
CA VAL A 109 -5.55 -0.02 -5.44
C VAL A 109 -4.53 0.20 -4.34
N GLY A 110 -5.01 0.57 -3.15
CA GLY A 110 -4.18 0.62 -1.95
C GLY A 110 -4.40 -0.59 -1.04
N LEU A 111 -3.44 -0.86 -0.15
CA LEU A 111 -3.57 -1.89 0.87
C LEU A 111 -3.82 -1.26 2.24
N THR A 112 -4.95 -1.62 2.85
CA THR A 112 -5.30 -1.22 4.20
C THR A 112 -5.34 -2.43 5.14
N PHE A 113 -5.59 -2.16 6.39
CA PHE A 113 -6.00 -3.15 7.39
C PHE A 113 -7.18 -2.55 8.14
N ASP A 114 -8.11 -3.37 8.61
CA ASP A 114 -9.36 -2.92 9.23
C ASP A 114 -9.12 -1.78 10.24
N ALA A 115 -9.53 -0.58 9.87
CA ALA A 115 -9.41 0.63 10.68
C ALA A 115 -10.71 1.00 11.39
N THR A 116 -11.70 0.12 11.40
CA THR A 116 -13.00 0.35 12.06
C THR A 116 -12.96 0.05 13.55
N VAL A 117 -11.91 -0.64 14.01
CA VAL A 117 -11.68 -1.03 15.40
C VAL A 117 -10.24 -0.74 15.81
N SER A 118 -10.00 -0.69 17.13
CA SER A 118 -8.64 -0.59 17.68
C SER A 118 -8.04 -2.00 17.79
N TRP A 119 -7.10 -2.32 16.95
CA TRP A 119 -6.36 -3.58 17.04
C TRP A 119 -5.27 -3.48 18.11
N PRO A 120 -5.10 -4.49 18.96
CA PRO A 120 -4.00 -4.53 19.91
C PRO A 120 -2.65 -4.36 19.21
N PHE A 121 -1.74 -3.55 19.79
CA PHE A 121 -0.38 -3.32 19.30
C PHE A 121 -0.25 -2.59 17.95
N TYR A 122 -1.36 -2.22 17.31
CA TYR A 122 -1.34 -1.57 15.99
C TYR A 122 -1.23 -0.04 16.08
N ASP A 123 -1.67 0.56 17.15
CA ASP A 123 -1.46 1.94 17.60
C ASP A 123 -1.55 2.99 16.45
N TRP A 124 -0.49 3.76 16.21
CA TRP A 124 -0.47 4.81 15.19
C TRP A 124 -0.57 4.29 13.76
N MET A 125 -0.26 3.02 13.51
CA MET A 125 -0.57 2.43 12.19
C MET A 125 -2.09 2.30 11.99
N GLY A 126 -2.86 1.99 13.02
CA GLY A 126 -4.33 1.99 12.95
C GLY A 126 -4.89 3.36 12.56
N VAL A 127 -4.38 4.43 13.18
CA VAL A 127 -4.74 5.82 12.83
C VAL A 127 -4.34 6.14 11.39
N ALA A 128 -3.13 5.74 10.96
CA ALA A 128 -2.68 5.97 9.61
C ALA A 128 -3.54 5.21 8.57
N LYS A 129 -3.99 3.97 8.88
CA LYS A 129 -4.88 3.22 8.00
C LYS A 129 -6.29 3.83 7.94
N ALA A 130 -6.82 4.36 9.03
CA ALA A 130 -8.07 5.14 9.02
C ALA A 130 -7.94 6.38 8.13
N GLY A 131 -6.81 7.08 8.22
CA GLY A 131 -6.46 8.19 7.33
C GLY A 131 -6.38 7.77 5.86
N LEU A 132 -5.74 6.63 5.57
CA LEU A 132 -5.65 6.06 4.21
C LEU A 132 -7.03 5.76 3.63
N GLU A 133 -7.93 5.17 4.42
CA GLU A 133 -9.30 4.88 3.99
C GLU A 133 -10.09 6.16 3.68
N SER A 134 -9.90 7.19 4.50
CA SER A 134 -10.49 8.50 4.24
C SER A 134 -9.88 9.13 2.98
N ALA A 135 -8.55 9.12 2.83
CA ALA A 135 -7.85 9.64 1.66
C ALA A 135 -8.31 8.96 0.36
N ASN A 136 -8.52 7.63 0.38
CA ASN A 136 -9.03 6.89 -0.77
C ASN A 136 -10.40 7.40 -1.22
N ARG A 137 -11.32 7.69 -0.30
CA ARG A 137 -12.64 8.26 -0.64
C ARG A 137 -12.53 9.62 -1.33
N TYR A 138 -11.59 10.46 -0.88
CA TYR A 138 -11.32 11.74 -1.54
C TYR A 138 -10.65 11.55 -2.91
N LEU A 139 -9.68 10.66 -3.04
CA LEU A 139 -9.07 10.35 -4.34
C LEU A 139 -10.12 9.84 -5.33
N ALA A 140 -10.99 8.91 -4.93
CA ALA A 140 -12.09 8.43 -5.76
C ALA A 140 -13.01 9.57 -6.21
N ARG A 141 -13.33 10.54 -5.32
CA ARG A 141 -14.12 11.70 -5.64
C ARG A 141 -13.46 12.62 -6.66
N TYR A 142 -12.14 12.87 -6.51
CA TYR A 142 -11.43 13.84 -7.36
C TYR A 142 -10.94 13.25 -8.67
N LEU A 143 -10.61 11.96 -8.69
CA LEU A 143 -10.13 11.26 -9.89
C LEU A 143 -11.26 10.58 -10.68
N GLY A 144 -12.41 10.31 -10.06
CA GLY A 144 -13.57 9.73 -10.72
C GLY A 144 -14.04 10.48 -11.97
N PRO A 145 -14.11 11.83 -11.97
CA PRO A 145 -14.44 12.59 -13.21
C PRO A 145 -13.44 12.40 -14.35
N LYS A 146 -12.23 11.89 -14.07
CA LYS A 146 -11.21 11.51 -15.06
C LYS A 146 -11.30 10.01 -15.47
N GLY A 147 -12.34 9.29 -15.02
CA GLY A 147 -12.52 7.87 -15.25
C GLY A 147 -11.68 6.96 -14.37
N VAL A 148 -10.94 7.49 -13.40
CA VAL A 148 -10.03 6.71 -12.53
C VAL A 148 -10.78 6.17 -11.31
N ARG A 149 -10.68 4.86 -11.06
CA ARG A 149 -11.23 4.19 -9.87
C ARG A 149 -10.19 4.09 -8.78
N CYS A 150 -10.58 4.30 -7.53
CA CYS A 150 -9.69 4.19 -6.36
C CYS A 150 -10.32 3.28 -5.32
N ASN A 151 -9.66 2.18 -5.02
CA ASN A 151 -10.14 1.16 -4.09
C ASN A 151 -9.06 0.75 -3.10
N LEU A 152 -9.49 0.16 -1.99
CA LEU A 152 -8.58 -0.45 -1.01
C LEU A 152 -8.92 -1.92 -0.82
N VAL A 153 -7.88 -2.72 -0.60
CA VAL A 153 -8.01 -4.12 -0.18
C VAL A 153 -7.58 -4.22 1.28
N SER A 154 -8.48 -4.73 2.11
CA SER A 154 -8.20 -5.17 3.48
C SER A 154 -8.16 -6.69 3.48
N ALA A 155 -6.98 -7.27 3.37
CA ALA A 155 -6.79 -8.71 3.44
C ALA A 155 -6.62 -9.15 4.91
N GLY A 156 -6.86 -10.45 5.18
CA GLY A 156 -6.46 -11.07 6.44
C GLY A 156 -4.93 -11.02 6.64
N PRO A 157 -4.43 -11.38 7.83
CA PRO A 157 -3.01 -11.33 8.13
C PRO A 157 -2.21 -12.26 7.21
N LEU A 158 -1.11 -11.75 6.67
CA LEU A 158 -0.18 -12.51 5.85
C LEU A 158 1.21 -12.48 6.50
N ASP A 159 1.92 -13.60 6.47
CA ASP A 159 3.26 -13.75 7.04
C ASP A 159 4.30 -13.05 6.14
N THR A 160 4.33 -11.73 6.24
CA THR A 160 5.23 -10.84 5.51
C THR A 160 6.23 -10.17 6.45
N MET A 161 7.30 -9.63 5.89
CA MET A 161 8.25 -8.82 6.67
C MET A 161 7.57 -7.63 7.36
N ALA A 162 6.54 -7.05 6.75
CA ALA A 162 5.78 -5.97 7.36
C ALA A 162 5.05 -6.42 8.63
N LYS A 163 4.44 -7.61 8.61
CA LYS A 163 3.77 -8.18 9.79
C LYS A 163 4.76 -8.51 10.89
N THR A 164 5.91 -9.12 10.57
CA THR A 164 6.92 -9.48 11.58
C THR A 164 7.55 -8.26 12.26
N ALA A 165 7.44 -7.09 11.68
CA ALA A 165 7.88 -5.85 12.29
C ALA A 165 6.90 -5.30 13.36
N ILE A 166 5.68 -5.82 13.43
CA ILE A 166 4.66 -5.39 14.42
C ILE A 166 4.83 -6.22 15.68
N PRO A 167 5.18 -5.64 16.84
CA PRO A 167 5.24 -6.37 18.09
C PRO A 167 3.89 -7.01 18.42
N GLY A 168 3.87 -8.29 18.78
CA GLY A 168 2.63 -9.01 19.12
C GLY A 168 1.72 -9.37 17.94
N ALA A 169 2.21 -9.27 16.70
CA ALA A 169 1.42 -9.55 15.48
C ALA A 169 0.88 -10.98 15.39
N ASP A 170 1.40 -11.93 16.13
CA ASP A 170 0.90 -13.31 16.17
C ASP A 170 -0.53 -13.39 16.72
N ALA A 171 -0.93 -12.46 17.59
CA ALA A 171 -2.30 -12.36 18.08
C ALA A 171 -3.35 -12.14 16.97
N PHE A 172 -2.94 -11.57 15.83
CA PHE A 172 -3.84 -11.45 14.67
C PHE A 172 -4.20 -12.82 14.06
N ASN A 173 -3.28 -13.78 14.10
CA ASN A 173 -3.53 -15.12 13.55
C ASN A 173 -4.62 -15.84 14.33
N ASP A 174 -4.58 -15.74 15.66
CA ASP A 174 -5.56 -16.40 16.54
C ASP A 174 -6.96 -15.84 16.28
N VAL A 175 -7.08 -14.51 16.22
CA VAL A 175 -8.35 -13.85 15.91
C VAL A 175 -8.90 -14.25 14.54
N TRP A 176 -8.02 -14.39 13.53
CA TRP A 176 -8.44 -14.77 12.19
C TRP A 176 -8.87 -16.24 12.10
N GLY A 177 -8.26 -17.13 12.86
CA GLY A 177 -8.69 -18.52 12.98
C GLY A 177 -10.16 -18.66 13.42
N GLU A 178 -10.62 -17.76 14.29
CA GLU A 178 -12.01 -17.72 14.76
C GLU A 178 -12.96 -17.00 13.78
N ARG A 179 -12.48 -15.96 13.10
CA ARG A 179 -13.30 -15.07 12.25
C ARG A 179 -13.42 -15.51 10.79
N ALA A 180 -12.58 -16.43 10.34
CA ALA A 180 -12.58 -16.94 8.97
C ALA A 180 -13.11 -18.39 8.91
N PRO A 181 -14.43 -18.62 8.82
CA PRO A 181 -15.02 -19.97 8.86
C PRO A 181 -14.56 -20.89 7.73
N LEU A 182 -14.10 -20.31 6.62
CA LEU A 182 -13.53 -21.07 5.49
C LEU A 182 -12.02 -21.35 5.68
N GLY A 183 -11.44 -20.91 6.80
CA GLY A 183 -10.01 -20.92 7.04
C GLY A 183 -9.30 -19.74 6.37
N TRP A 184 -8.12 -19.45 6.85
CA TRP A 184 -7.21 -18.45 6.29
C TRP A 184 -5.77 -18.94 6.44
N ASP A 185 -5.10 -19.17 5.31
CA ASP A 185 -3.67 -19.50 5.30
C ASP A 185 -2.84 -18.21 5.24
N THR A 186 -2.14 -17.89 6.32
CA THR A 186 -1.30 -16.70 6.43
C THR A 186 -0.10 -16.71 5.49
N LYS A 187 0.25 -17.88 4.91
CA LYS A 187 1.37 -18.03 3.97
C LYS A 187 0.94 -17.94 2.51
N ASP A 188 -0.35 -18.12 2.22
CA ASP A 188 -0.87 -18.01 0.86
C ASP A 188 -1.30 -16.55 0.56
N THR A 189 -0.49 -15.85 -0.22
CA THR A 189 -0.79 -14.49 -0.67
C THR A 189 -1.74 -14.44 -1.86
N THR A 190 -2.07 -15.58 -2.47
CA THR A 190 -2.84 -15.67 -3.71
C THR A 190 -4.24 -15.07 -3.60
N PRO A 191 -5.03 -15.33 -2.53
CA PRO A 191 -6.36 -14.74 -2.42
C PRO A 191 -6.34 -13.20 -2.38
N ALA A 192 -5.40 -12.61 -1.63
CA ALA A 192 -5.23 -11.16 -1.59
C ALA A 192 -4.81 -10.59 -2.95
N ALA A 193 -3.86 -11.25 -3.62
CA ALA A 193 -3.41 -10.86 -4.96
C ALA A 193 -4.55 -10.92 -5.99
N LYS A 194 -5.40 -11.95 -5.96
CA LYS A 194 -6.58 -12.05 -6.82
C LYS A 194 -7.56 -10.91 -6.58
N GLY A 195 -7.79 -10.51 -5.33
CA GLY A 195 -8.61 -9.34 -5.00
C GLY A 195 -8.06 -8.04 -5.60
N ILE A 196 -6.74 -7.84 -5.51
CA ILE A 196 -6.06 -6.69 -6.12
C ILE A 196 -6.21 -6.71 -7.65
N VAL A 197 -5.95 -7.85 -8.28
CA VAL A 197 -6.07 -8.01 -9.75
C VAL A 197 -7.51 -7.76 -10.21
N ALA A 198 -8.51 -8.27 -9.48
CA ALA A 198 -9.91 -8.05 -9.79
C ALA A 198 -10.28 -6.56 -9.76
N LEU A 199 -9.78 -5.80 -8.77
CA LEU A 199 -10.01 -4.36 -8.68
C LEU A 199 -9.21 -3.55 -9.72
N LEU A 200 -8.05 -4.04 -10.15
CA LEU A 200 -7.29 -3.43 -11.25
C LEU A 200 -7.92 -3.67 -12.62
N SER A 201 -8.65 -4.78 -12.77
CA SER A 201 -9.33 -5.14 -14.02
C SER A 201 -10.55 -4.25 -14.30
N ASP A 202 -11.16 -4.40 -15.47
CA ASP A 202 -12.40 -3.77 -15.88
C ASP A 202 -13.68 -4.51 -15.40
N TRP A 203 -13.52 -5.58 -14.61
CA TRP A 203 -14.65 -6.38 -14.10
C TRP A 203 -15.60 -5.58 -13.21
N PHE A 204 -15.10 -4.56 -12.55
CA PHE A 204 -15.87 -3.67 -11.68
C PHE A 204 -15.76 -2.21 -12.16
N PRO A 205 -16.45 -1.85 -13.26
CA PRO A 205 -16.23 -0.54 -13.91
C PRO A 205 -16.74 0.66 -13.10
N ALA A 206 -17.54 0.43 -12.07
CA ALA A 206 -18.18 1.48 -11.27
C ALA A 206 -17.88 1.37 -9.75
N THR A 207 -16.70 0.82 -9.42
CA THR A 207 -16.30 0.72 -7.99
C THR A 207 -15.45 1.91 -7.58
#